data_fa8aa32ebec0904f69b98084052a569a
#
_entry.id   fa8aa32ebec0904f69b98084052a569a
#
_cell.length_a   1.000
_cell.length_b   1.000
_cell.length_c   1.000
_cell.angle_alpha   90.00
_cell.angle_beta   90.00
_cell.angle_gamma   90.00
#
_symmetry.space_group_name_H-M   'P 1'
#
loop_
_entity.id
_entity.type
_entity.pdbx_description
1 polymer ?
#
loop_
_entity_poly.entity_id
_entity_poly.type
_entity_poly.pdbx_seq_one_letter_code
_entity_poly.pdbx_strand_id
1 'polypeptide(L)'
;MMEGLKILGLGSAIPSKRVHNDDLAKLVDTSDEWIFPRTGIHERRFCEKDESAGTLALKAAKEAVADAGLKGEDIGVIVVATMSPDFSTPSLAAILAKELGTKEDVPVLDLNAACSGFVYGLEVARGLLLSTNKDYALVVGTEQLSRLLKIEDRTTSVIFGDGAGAAVVKRDAKTLYASYLGSKGDYSIMAPGIYTGAFDGFYEDGTENPEKLGEGVSAGKHEKLDHLVMDGKGVFLFAIDIVPHCIEKVLEKTGDSLETVQHVVCHQANSRIIRNVVRHMKADPKKFFENMEYFGNTSGASIPMALKDMQEKGLLHSGDKLVLVGFGSGLTYASAEIQYEKA
;
A
#
# COMPACT_ATOMS: atom_id res chain seq x y z
N MET A 1 -21.12 -4.66 20.54
CA MET A 1 -21.00 -4.82 19.07
C MET A 1 -19.74 -4.07 18.67
N MET A 2 -18.87 -4.68 17.89
CA MET A 2 -17.71 -3.93 17.34
C MET A 2 -18.23 -2.93 16.31
N GLU A 3 -17.93 -1.65 16.51
CA GLU A 3 -18.29 -0.63 15.51
C GLU A 3 -17.51 -0.91 14.22
N GLY A 4 -18.23 -0.98 13.12
CA GLY A 4 -17.68 -1.25 11.80
C GLY A 4 -17.11 -0.02 11.13
N LEU A 5 -16.61 -0.23 9.94
CA LEU A 5 -16.00 0.78 9.08
C LEU A 5 -16.52 0.58 7.66
N LYS A 6 -16.84 1.67 6.96
CA LYS A 6 -17.22 1.64 5.55
C LYS A 6 -16.48 2.70 4.74
N ILE A 7 -16.23 2.41 3.46
CA ILE A 7 -15.63 3.35 2.51
C ILE A 7 -16.73 4.24 1.93
N LEU A 8 -16.54 5.56 1.99
CA LEU A 8 -17.48 6.56 1.44
C LEU A 8 -16.97 7.23 0.18
N GLY A 9 -15.69 7.47 0.08
CA GLY A 9 -15.09 8.15 -1.05
C GLY A 9 -13.70 7.61 -1.36
N LEU A 10 -13.34 7.66 -2.63
CA LEU A 10 -12.09 7.15 -3.17
C LEU A 10 -11.41 8.23 -4.01
N GLY A 11 -10.09 8.25 -3.99
CA GLY A 11 -9.28 9.10 -4.84
C GLY A 11 -7.99 8.42 -5.23
N SER A 12 -7.43 8.80 -6.36
CA SER A 12 -6.12 8.33 -6.80
C SER A 12 -5.33 9.44 -7.48
N ALA A 13 -4.02 9.29 -7.46
CA ALA A 13 -3.12 10.14 -8.23
C ALA A 13 -2.06 9.27 -8.90
N ILE A 14 -2.03 9.38 -10.21
CA ILE A 14 -1.16 8.61 -11.08
C ILE A 14 -0.14 9.57 -11.69
N PRO A 15 1.17 9.30 -11.59
CA PRO A 15 2.20 10.10 -12.24
C PRO A 15 1.96 10.24 -13.74
N SER A 16 2.33 11.39 -14.29
CA SER A 16 2.14 11.69 -15.71
C SER A 16 3.02 10.85 -16.63
N LYS A 17 4.26 10.53 -16.19
CA LYS A 17 5.21 9.79 -17.00
C LYS A 17 4.87 8.30 -17.09
N ARG A 18 4.55 7.87 -18.29
CA ARG A 18 4.33 6.48 -18.66
C ARG A 18 5.65 5.84 -19.06
N VAL A 19 5.97 4.68 -18.50
CA VAL A 19 7.19 3.91 -18.79
C VAL A 19 6.78 2.50 -19.23
N HIS A 20 6.93 2.22 -20.51
CA HIS A 20 6.65 0.90 -21.09
C HIS A 20 7.81 -0.06 -20.90
N ASN A 21 7.55 -1.36 -21.03
CA ASN A 21 8.60 -2.37 -20.97
C ASN A 21 9.69 -2.12 -22.03
N ASP A 22 9.33 -1.64 -23.23
CA ASP A 22 10.27 -1.26 -24.29
C ASP A 22 11.16 -0.08 -23.94
N ASP A 23 10.71 0.81 -23.03
CA ASP A 23 11.57 1.89 -22.54
C ASP A 23 12.63 1.37 -21.59
N LEU A 24 12.27 0.39 -20.75
CA LEU A 24 13.24 -0.30 -19.88
C LEU A 24 14.22 -1.15 -20.69
N ALA A 25 13.79 -1.75 -21.78
CA ALA A 25 14.64 -2.54 -22.68
C ALA A 25 15.79 -1.73 -23.31
N LYS A 26 15.67 -0.39 -23.35
CA LYS A 26 16.76 0.50 -23.79
C LYS A 26 17.86 0.66 -22.74
N LEU A 27 17.59 0.33 -21.48
CA LEU A 27 18.45 0.59 -20.32
C LEU A 27 18.98 -0.68 -19.66
N VAL A 28 18.25 -1.79 -19.76
CA VAL A 28 18.59 -3.07 -19.13
C VAL A 28 18.18 -4.22 -20.04
N ASP A 29 18.90 -5.35 -19.95
CA ASP A 29 18.62 -6.55 -20.74
C ASP A 29 17.27 -7.18 -20.37
N THR A 30 16.20 -6.74 -21.03
CA THR A 30 14.82 -7.20 -20.84
C THR A 30 13.97 -6.96 -22.09
N SER A 31 12.71 -7.39 -22.08
CA SER A 31 11.72 -7.11 -23.13
C SER A 31 10.29 -7.26 -22.58
N ASP A 32 9.29 -6.80 -23.33
CA ASP A 32 7.88 -7.03 -22.96
C ASP A 32 7.55 -8.53 -22.93
N GLU A 33 8.08 -9.32 -23.87
CA GLU A 33 7.92 -10.78 -23.93
C GLU A 33 8.54 -11.49 -22.71
N TRP A 34 9.51 -10.85 -22.06
CA TRP A 34 10.11 -11.37 -20.83
C TRP A 34 9.34 -10.92 -19.59
N ILE A 35 8.95 -9.64 -19.50
CA ILE A 35 8.31 -9.02 -18.31
C ILE A 35 6.86 -9.46 -18.19
N PHE A 36 6.04 -9.24 -19.23
CA PHE A 36 4.59 -9.40 -19.13
C PHE A 36 4.15 -10.82 -18.75
N PRO A 37 4.66 -11.92 -19.34
CA PRO A 37 4.22 -13.26 -18.96
C PRO A 37 4.60 -13.65 -17.53
N ARG A 38 5.57 -12.94 -16.93
CA ARG A 38 6.08 -13.19 -15.57
C ARG A 38 5.39 -12.35 -14.51
N THR A 39 4.89 -11.18 -14.88
CA THR A 39 4.38 -10.18 -13.94
C THR A 39 2.95 -9.75 -14.20
N GLY A 40 2.52 -9.76 -15.46
CA GLY A 40 1.28 -9.14 -15.92
C GLY A 40 1.39 -7.62 -16.11
N ILE A 41 2.62 -7.07 -16.19
CA ILE A 41 2.88 -5.63 -16.28
C ILE A 41 3.39 -5.29 -17.67
N HIS A 42 2.67 -4.40 -18.39
CA HIS A 42 3.11 -3.80 -19.66
C HIS A 42 3.77 -2.44 -19.46
N GLU A 43 3.26 -1.67 -18.50
CA GLU A 43 3.76 -0.35 -18.19
C GLU A 43 3.67 -0.03 -16.70
N ARG A 44 4.37 1.00 -16.28
CA ARG A 44 4.28 1.60 -14.95
C ARG A 44 4.34 3.11 -15.07
N ARG A 45 4.15 3.77 -13.94
CA ARG A 45 4.22 5.21 -13.87
C ARG A 45 5.35 5.62 -12.97
N PHE A 46 6.12 6.62 -13.39
CA PHE A 46 7.18 7.22 -12.60
C PHE A 46 6.93 8.71 -12.43
N CYS A 47 7.18 9.21 -11.24
CA CYS A 47 7.10 10.63 -10.95
C CYS A 47 8.01 11.46 -11.86
N GLU A 48 7.51 12.56 -12.38
CA GLU A 48 8.29 13.62 -13.00
C GLU A 48 8.96 14.48 -11.92
N LYS A 49 9.77 15.47 -12.33
CA LYS A 49 10.56 16.29 -11.40
C LYS A 49 9.75 17.10 -10.39
N ASP A 50 8.52 17.43 -10.72
CA ASP A 50 7.57 18.20 -9.91
C ASP A 50 6.54 17.30 -9.20
N GLU A 51 6.68 15.98 -9.32
CA GLU A 51 5.86 14.99 -8.66
C GLU A 51 6.65 14.27 -7.56
N SER A 52 5.97 13.90 -6.47
CA SER A 52 6.53 13.17 -5.35
C SER A 52 5.44 12.35 -4.65
N ALA A 53 5.83 11.47 -3.72
CA ALA A 53 4.87 10.75 -2.89
C ALA A 53 3.88 11.69 -2.21
N GLY A 54 4.35 12.86 -1.72
CA GLY A 54 3.52 13.86 -1.07
C GLY A 54 2.57 14.59 -2.01
N THR A 55 3.04 14.99 -3.19
CA THR A 55 2.17 15.67 -4.17
C THR A 55 1.09 14.75 -4.70
N LEU A 56 1.40 13.46 -4.92
CA LEU A 56 0.43 12.45 -5.30
C LEU A 56 -0.56 12.16 -4.18
N ALA A 57 -0.08 12.00 -2.94
CA ALA A 57 -0.93 11.81 -1.76
C ALA A 57 -1.95 12.94 -1.61
N LEU A 58 -1.51 14.20 -1.78
CA LEU A 58 -2.39 15.35 -1.67
C LEU A 58 -3.48 15.36 -2.75
N LYS A 59 -3.12 15.03 -4.00
CA LYS A 59 -4.10 14.92 -5.10
C LYS A 59 -5.14 13.83 -4.80
N ALA A 60 -4.68 12.63 -4.43
CA ALA A 60 -5.56 11.51 -4.09
C ALA A 60 -6.46 11.81 -2.87
N ALA A 61 -5.90 12.44 -1.83
CA ALA A 61 -6.61 12.84 -0.63
C ALA A 61 -7.74 13.84 -0.92
N LYS A 62 -7.46 14.90 -1.70
CA LYS A 62 -8.45 15.89 -2.11
C LYS A 62 -9.60 15.26 -2.91
N GLU A 63 -9.26 14.35 -3.83
CA GLU A 63 -10.25 13.64 -4.61
C GLU A 63 -11.14 12.75 -3.72
N ALA A 64 -10.55 11.96 -2.81
CA ALA A 64 -11.29 11.08 -1.91
C ALA A 64 -12.24 11.86 -0.97
N VAL A 65 -11.80 13.01 -0.45
CA VAL A 65 -12.63 13.89 0.40
C VAL A 65 -13.80 14.48 -0.40
N ALA A 66 -13.54 14.92 -1.62
CA ALA A 66 -14.58 15.44 -2.51
C ALA A 66 -15.58 14.34 -2.95
N ASP A 67 -15.08 13.14 -3.28
CA ASP A 67 -15.93 11.98 -3.65
C ASP A 67 -16.82 11.52 -2.50
N ALA A 68 -16.36 11.68 -1.23
CA ALA A 68 -17.16 11.44 -0.04
C ALA A 68 -18.18 12.57 0.28
N GLY A 69 -18.24 13.63 -0.53
CA GLY A 69 -19.08 14.81 -0.26
C GLY A 69 -18.69 15.59 0.99
N LEU A 70 -17.45 15.46 1.45
CA LEU A 70 -16.91 16.06 2.68
C LEU A 70 -15.94 17.21 2.38
N LYS A 71 -15.55 17.92 3.45
CA LYS A 71 -14.48 18.93 3.45
C LYS A 71 -13.37 18.47 4.38
N GLY A 72 -12.18 19.12 4.26
CA GLY A 72 -11.06 18.82 5.15
C GLY A 72 -11.39 18.95 6.64
N GLU A 73 -12.23 19.92 7.02
CA GLU A 73 -12.69 20.13 8.42
C GLU A 73 -13.54 19.00 9.00
N ASP A 74 -14.11 18.12 8.15
CA ASP A 74 -14.90 16.96 8.56
C ASP A 74 -14.02 15.75 8.89
N ILE A 75 -12.78 15.72 8.40
CA ILE A 75 -11.84 14.62 8.63
C ILE A 75 -11.35 14.67 10.08
N GLY A 76 -11.57 13.60 10.81
CA GLY A 76 -11.21 13.47 12.22
C GLY A 76 -9.93 12.67 12.49
N VAL A 77 -9.43 11.93 11.50
CA VAL A 77 -8.18 11.13 11.60
C VAL A 77 -7.52 11.08 10.22
N ILE A 78 -6.19 11.19 10.14
CA ILE A 78 -5.43 10.93 8.91
C ILE A 78 -4.34 9.90 9.16
N VAL A 79 -4.34 8.83 8.36
CA VAL A 79 -3.30 7.81 8.36
C VAL A 79 -2.72 7.69 6.96
N VAL A 80 -1.40 7.83 6.83
CA VAL A 80 -0.69 7.64 5.57
C VAL A 80 0.19 6.39 5.67
N ALA A 81 -0.02 5.46 4.75
CA ALA A 81 0.83 4.29 4.58
C ALA A 81 1.85 4.56 3.48
N THR A 82 3.12 4.61 3.86
CA THR A 82 4.23 4.84 2.93
C THR A 82 5.55 4.30 3.47
N MET A 83 6.41 3.80 2.58
CA MET A 83 7.82 3.49 2.86
C MET A 83 8.76 4.47 2.15
N SER A 84 8.22 5.41 1.39
CA SER A 84 8.98 6.36 0.57
C SER A 84 8.50 7.81 0.77
N PRO A 85 8.36 8.32 2.03
CA PRO A 85 7.89 9.68 2.28
C PRO A 85 8.90 10.71 1.77
N ASP A 86 8.44 11.92 1.46
CA ASP A 86 9.32 13.02 1.02
C ASP A 86 10.24 13.49 2.14
N PHE A 87 9.77 13.42 3.39
CA PHE A 87 10.48 13.84 4.59
C PHE A 87 10.32 12.80 5.70
N SER A 88 11.33 12.62 6.55
CA SER A 88 11.21 11.86 7.77
C SER A 88 10.34 12.58 8.81
N THR A 89 10.38 13.93 8.80
CA THR A 89 9.59 14.83 9.64
C THR A 89 9.46 16.18 8.95
N PRO A 90 8.29 16.86 8.96
CA PRO A 90 7.04 16.35 9.52
C PRO A 90 6.53 15.11 8.78
N SER A 91 5.64 14.33 9.43
CA SER A 91 4.96 13.21 8.75
C SER A 91 4.14 13.72 7.56
N LEU A 92 3.99 12.90 6.53
CA LEU A 92 3.18 13.26 5.37
C LEU A 92 1.70 13.48 5.78
N ALA A 93 1.19 12.70 6.72
CA ALA A 93 -0.15 12.90 7.29
C ALA A 93 -0.32 14.30 7.90
N ALA A 94 0.70 14.85 8.58
CA ALA A 94 0.65 16.22 9.11
C ALA A 94 0.65 17.28 8.00
N ILE A 95 1.38 17.03 6.91
CA ILE A 95 1.35 17.90 5.73
C ILE A 95 -0.04 17.88 5.10
N LEU A 96 -0.64 16.69 4.92
CA LEU A 96 -1.98 16.55 4.38
C LEU A 96 -3.03 17.26 5.23
N ALA A 97 -2.94 17.16 6.57
CA ALA A 97 -3.85 17.85 7.49
C ALA A 97 -3.85 19.36 7.25
N LYS A 98 -2.66 19.95 7.15
CA LYS A 98 -2.49 21.39 6.83
C LYS A 98 -3.09 21.75 5.47
N GLU A 99 -2.76 21.00 4.43
CA GLU A 99 -3.15 21.28 3.04
C GLU A 99 -4.65 21.03 2.75
N LEU A 100 -5.29 20.17 3.54
CA LEU A 100 -6.74 19.92 3.52
C LEU A 100 -7.52 20.90 4.40
N GLY A 101 -6.86 21.62 5.30
CA GLY A 101 -7.51 22.54 6.23
C GLY A 101 -8.32 21.78 7.31
N THR A 102 -7.78 20.72 7.87
CA THR A 102 -8.44 20.02 8.99
C THR A 102 -8.45 20.85 10.26
N LYS A 103 -9.25 20.45 11.24
CA LYS A 103 -9.19 21.03 12.59
C LYS A 103 -7.86 20.67 13.29
N GLU A 104 -7.51 21.41 14.35
CA GLU A 104 -6.24 21.20 15.06
C GLU A 104 -6.25 19.93 15.95
N ASP A 105 -7.44 19.44 16.34
CA ASP A 105 -7.60 18.27 17.21
C ASP A 105 -7.65 16.93 16.45
N VAL A 106 -7.03 16.85 15.28
CA VAL A 106 -7.03 15.67 14.41
C VAL A 106 -5.73 14.87 14.61
N PRO A 107 -5.78 13.62 15.12
CA PRO A 107 -4.62 12.76 15.15
C PRO A 107 -4.18 12.36 13.76
N VAL A 108 -2.88 12.49 13.51
CA VAL A 108 -2.26 12.21 12.20
C VAL A 108 -0.98 11.41 12.38
N LEU A 109 -0.73 10.42 11.54
CA LEU A 109 0.51 9.65 11.53
C LEU A 109 0.79 9.01 10.17
N ASP A 110 2.08 8.81 9.90
CA ASP A 110 2.53 7.89 8.86
C ASP A 110 2.80 6.52 9.48
N LEU A 111 2.55 5.46 8.73
CA LEU A 111 2.92 4.11 9.10
C LEU A 111 3.65 3.42 7.95
N ASN A 112 4.56 2.52 8.30
CA ASN A 112 5.24 1.66 7.35
C ASN A 112 4.93 0.18 7.66
N ALA A 113 4.08 -0.43 6.83
CA ALA A 113 3.86 -1.85 6.75
C ALA A 113 3.96 -2.30 5.28
N ALA A 114 4.80 -1.58 4.52
CA ALA A 114 5.05 -1.79 3.10
C ALA A 114 3.74 -2.02 2.30
N CYS A 115 3.69 -3.06 1.46
CA CYS A 115 2.55 -3.32 0.58
C CYS A 115 1.24 -3.66 1.32
N SER A 116 1.29 -4.05 2.59
CA SER A 116 0.09 -4.22 3.43
C SER A 116 -0.36 -2.93 4.14
N GLY A 117 0.41 -1.84 3.97
CA GLY A 117 0.26 -0.60 4.71
C GLY A 117 -1.14 0.01 4.66
N PHE A 118 -1.81 -0.02 3.50
CA PHE A 118 -3.18 0.52 3.40
C PHE A 118 -4.17 -0.23 4.30
N VAL A 119 -4.11 -1.57 4.31
CA VAL A 119 -5.02 -2.39 5.15
C VAL A 119 -4.69 -2.23 6.64
N TYR A 120 -3.41 -2.16 7.01
CA TYR A 120 -2.99 -1.76 8.36
C TYR A 120 -3.52 -0.37 8.73
N GLY A 121 -3.44 0.58 7.79
CA GLY A 121 -3.94 1.94 7.95
C GLY A 121 -5.43 2.01 8.24
N LEU A 122 -6.24 1.16 7.62
CA LEU A 122 -7.68 1.05 7.92
C LEU A 122 -7.93 0.66 9.37
N GLU A 123 -7.21 -0.33 9.89
CA GLU A 123 -7.38 -0.78 11.29
C GLU A 123 -6.86 0.25 12.29
N VAL A 124 -5.74 0.90 12.00
CA VAL A 124 -5.21 2.00 12.82
C VAL A 124 -6.21 3.17 12.84
N ALA A 125 -6.73 3.55 11.67
CA ALA A 125 -7.74 4.60 11.56
C ALA A 125 -9.01 4.26 12.37
N ARG A 126 -9.49 3.00 12.28
CA ARG A 126 -10.63 2.52 13.06
C ARG A 126 -10.39 2.67 14.58
N GLY A 127 -9.21 2.23 15.03
CA GLY A 127 -8.82 2.36 16.45
C GLY A 127 -8.80 3.81 16.92
N LEU A 128 -8.24 4.71 16.11
CA LEU A 128 -8.19 6.15 16.43
C LEU A 128 -9.58 6.79 16.39
N LEU A 129 -10.44 6.46 15.43
CA LEU A 129 -11.84 6.94 15.39
C LEU A 129 -12.59 6.56 16.64
N LEU A 130 -12.43 5.32 17.13
CA LEU A 130 -13.05 4.84 18.37
C LEU A 130 -12.53 5.58 19.60
N SER A 131 -11.20 5.70 19.74
CA SER A 131 -10.57 6.32 20.92
C SER A 131 -10.79 7.82 21.02
N THR A 132 -10.95 8.50 19.89
CA THR A 132 -11.14 9.96 19.82
C THR A 132 -12.61 10.37 19.61
N ASN A 133 -13.51 9.40 19.44
CA ASN A 133 -14.94 9.63 19.16
C ASN A 133 -15.16 10.52 17.91
N LYS A 134 -14.37 10.30 16.86
CA LYS A 134 -14.51 10.94 15.57
C LYS A 134 -15.25 10.01 14.59
N ASP A 135 -15.80 10.54 13.52
CA ASP A 135 -16.64 9.77 12.59
C ASP A 135 -15.92 9.40 11.29
N TYR A 136 -15.07 10.29 10.78
CA TYR A 136 -14.43 10.13 9.47
C TYR A 136 -12.91 10.07 9.57
N ALA A 137 -12.32 9.15 8.86
CA ALA A 137 -10.88 9.11 8.67
C ALA A 137 -10.50 9.11 7.19
N LEU A 138 -9.36 9.69 6.88
CA LEU A 138 -8.69 9.61 5.60
C LEU A 138 -7.53 8.62 5.72
N VAL A 139 -7.55 7.57 4.91
CA VAL A 139 -6.47 6.59 4.81
C VAL A 139 -5.86 6.69 3.43
N VAL A 140 -4.57 6.95 3.36
CA VAL A 140 -3.82 7.16 2.10
C VAL A 140 -2.71 6.12 2.00
N GLY A 141 -2.58 5.49 0.83
CA GLY A 141 -1.39 4.76 0.43
C GLY A 141 -0.66 5.56 -0.64
N THR A 142 0.63 5.83 -0.47
CA THR A 142 1.39 6.62 -1.45
C THR A 142 2.83 6.17 -1.51
N GLU A 143 3.38 6.11 -2.73
CA GLU A 143 4.75 5.68 -2.94
C GLU A 143 5.40 6.38 -4.13
N GLN A 144 6.70 6.68 -3.96
CA GLN A 144 7.62 6.99 -5.04
C GLN A 144 8.76 5.96 -5.03
N LEU A 145 8.45 4.75 -5.49
CA LEU A 145 9.41 3.64 -5.46
C LEU A 145 10.51 3.80 -6.50
N SER A 146 10.24 4.51 -7.59
CA SER A 146 11.22 4.77 -8.66
C SER A 146 12.54 5.35 -8.15
N ARG A 147 12.52 6.14 -7.06
CA ARG A 147 13.72 6.71 -6.44
C ARG A 147 14.52 5.72 -5.57
N LEU A 148 13.93 4.56 -5.28
CA LEU A 148 14.56 3.50 -4.50
C LEU A 148 15.10 2.38 -5.37
N LEU A 149 14.88 2.43 -6.69
CA LEU A 149 15.28 1.39 -7.64
C LEU A 149 16.67 1.66 -8.21
N LYS A 150 17.35 0.58 -8.54
CA LYS A 150 18.55 0.60 -9.37
C LYS A 150 18.17 0.00 -10.72
N ILE A 151 18.37 0.76 -11.79
CA ILE A 151 17.88 0.35 -13.12
C ILE A 151 18.48 -0.95 -13.59
N GLU A 152 19.74 -1.21 -13.25
CA GLU A 152 20.47 -2.42 -13.62
C GLU A 152 19.96 -3.67 -12.89
N ASP A 153 19.27 -3.50 -11.75
CA ASP A 153 18.62 -4.62 -11.06
C ASP A 153 17.25 -4.90 -11.66
N ARG A 154 17.20 -5.70 -12.73
CA ARG A 154 15.94 -6.09 -13.36
C ARG A 154 15.02 -6.96 -12.51
N THR A 155 15.44 -7.40 -11.32
CA THR A 155 14.58 -8.14 -10.39
C THR A 155 13.58 -7.23 -9.71
N THR A 156 13.86 -5.94 -9.66
CA THR A 156 13.05 -4.90 -9.03
C THR A 156 12.62 -3.81 -10.01
N SER A 157 13.53 -3.31 -10.86
CA SER A 157 13.29 -2.16 -11.74
C SER A 157 12.14 -2.36 -12.74
N VAL A 158 11.87 -3.61 -13.14
CA VAL A 158 10.80 -3.95 -14.09
C VAL A 158 9.42 -4.14 -13.46
N ILE A 159 9.33 -4.11 -12.12
CA ILE A 159 8.09 -4.43 -11.39
C ILE A 159 7.43 -3.19 -10.83
N PHE A 160 8.19 -2.34 -10.14
CA PHE A 160 7.66 -1.27 -9.31
C PHE A 160 7.26 -0.03 -10.12
N GLY A 161 6.25 0.67 -9.62
CA GLY A 161 5.78 1.95 -10.11
C GLY A 161 5.43 2.89 -8.96
N ASP A 162 5.20 4.16 -9.29
CA ASP A 162 4.81 5.22 -8.36
C ASP A 162 3.30 5.47 -8.44
N GLY A 163 2.72 5.95 -7.35
CA GLY A 163 1.31 6.30 -7.31
C GLY A 163 0.79 6.55 -5.90
N ALA A 164 -0.40 7.11 -5.83
CA ALA A 164 -1.14 7.27 -4.60
C ALA A 164 -2.61 6.88 -4.77
N GLY A 165 -3.19 6.31 -3.73
CA GLY A 165 -4.62 6.11 -3.60
C GLY A 165 -5.08 6.45 -2.20
N ALA A 166 -6.32 6.89 -2.06
CA ALA A 166 -6.89 7.32 -0.80
C ALA A 166 -8.34 6.83 -0.64
N ALA A 167 -8.72 6.57 0.59
CA ALA A 167 -10.11 6.32 0.95
C ALA A 167 -10.53 7.18 2.13
N VAL A 168 -11.69 7.81 2.04
CA VAL A 168 -12.41 8.31 3.19
C VAL A 168 -13.25 7.18 3.74
N VAL A 169 -13.06 6.89 5.02
CA VAL A 169 -13.83 5.86 5.73
C VAL A 169 -14.64 6.47 6.86
N LYS A 170 -15.80 5.87 7.10
CA LYS A 170 -16.71 6.28 8.18
C LYS A 170 -16.88 5.16 9.20
N ARG A 171 -16.84 5.52 10.46
CA ARG A 171 -17.27 4.66 11.56
C ARG A 171 -18.79 4.44 11.50
N ASP A 172 -19.22 3.20 11.51
CA ASP A 172 -20.64 2.86 11.46
C ASP A 172 -20.94 1.59 12.28
N ALA A 173 -21.75 1.74 13.34
CA ALA A 173 -22.12 0.65 14.22
C ALA A 173 -23.00 -0.43 13.56
N LYS A 174 -23.58 -0.14 12.39
CA LYS A 174 -24.46 -1.06 11.67
C LYS A 174 -23.75 -1.85 10.57
N THR A 175 -22.55 -1.41 10.18
CA THR A 175 -21.78 -2.04 9.10
C THR A 175 -20.83 -3.10 9.69
N LEU A 176 -20.79 -4.25 9.05
CA LEU A 176 -19.84 -5.30 9.40
C LEU A 176 -18.44 -4.91 8.91
N TYR A 177 -17.48 -5.02 9.81
CA TYR A 177 -16.05 -4.88 9.51
C TYR A 177 -15.27 -5.88 10.32
N ALA A 178 -14.33 -6.54 9.68
CA ALA A 178 -13.33 -7.35 10.37
C ALA A 178 -11.97 -7.18 9.70
N SER A 179 -10.92 -7.38 10.46
CA SER A 179 -9.56 -7.39 9.96
C SER A 179 -8.77 -8.58 10.52
N TYR A 180 -7.76 -9.02 9.78
CA TYR A 180 -6.77 -9.99 10.19
C TYR A 180 -5.39 -9.50 9.78
N LEU A 181 -4.54 -9.22 10.76
CA LEU A 181 -3.20 -8.65 10.56
C LEU A 181 -2.16 -9.55 11.19
N GLY A 182 -0.98 -9.60 10.59
CA GLY A 182 0.13 -10.33 11.14
C GLY A 182 1.44 -10.06 10.41
N SER A 183 2.50 -10.64 10.96
CA SER A 183 3.85 -10.53 10.39
C SER A 183 4.68 -11.78 10.64
N LYS A 184 5.65 -12.00 9.76
CA LYS A 184 6.73 -12.96 9.91
C LYS A 184 8.03 -12.20 9.63
N GLY A 185 8.82 -11.90 10.66
CA GLY A 185 10.09 -11.18 10.48
C GLY A 185 10.99 -11.86 9.47
N ASP A 186 11.34 -11.15 8.38
CA ASP A 186 12.13 -11.68 7.27
C ASP A 186 12.79 -10.52 6.49
N TYR A 187 13.88 -10.78 5.82
CA TYR A 187 14.67 -9.81 5.04
C TYR A 187 14.53 -10.00 3.52
N SER A 188 13.54 -10.73 3.06
CA SER A 188 13.34 -11.01 1.62
C SER A 188 13.06 -9.76 0.78
N ILE A 189 12.61 -8.66 1.40
CA ILE A 189 12.47 -7.35 0.75
C ILE A 189 13.02 -6.30 1.69
N MET A 190 13.99 -5.55 1.20
CA MET A 190 14.59 -4.45 1.96
C MET A 190 14.70 -3.20 1.08
N ALA A 191 14.50 -2.03 1.69
CA ALA A 191 14.73 -0.75 1.06
C ALA A 191 15.65 0.10 1.96
N PRO A 192 16.49 0.99 1.37
CA PRO A 192 17.39 1.82 2.15
C PRO A 192 16.63 2.77 3.06
N GLY A 193 17.15 2.93 4.28
CA GLY A 193 16.75 4.01 5.18
C GLY A 193 17.45 5.33 4.84
N ILE A 194 17.08 6.39 5.58
CA ILE A 194 17.79 7.68 5.45
C ILE A 194 19.07 7.61 6.27
N TYR A 195 20.21 7.65 5.56
CA TYR A 195 21.52 7.66 6.17
C TYR A 195 22.41 8.70 5.47
N THR A 196 22.93 9.65 6.23
CA THR A 196 23.76 10.74 5.67
C THR A 196 25.25 10.50 5.80
N GLY A 197 25.67 9.56 6.62
CA GLY A 197 27.10 9.31 6.94
C GLY A 197 27.78 10.48 7.67
N ALA A 198 27.04 11.50 8.10
CA ALA A 198 27.63 12.73 8.65
C ALA A 198 28.48 12.52 9.91
N PHE A 199 28.25 11.42 10.61
CA PHE A 199 28.96 11.09 11.85
C PHE A 199 29.78 9.79 11.75
N ASP A 200 30.01 9.26 10.53
CA ASP A 200 30.78 8.02 10.35
C ASP A 200 32.15 8.09 11.03
N GLY A 201 32.88 9.19 10.87
CA GLY A 201 34.18 9.39 11.52
C GLY A 201 34.13 9.51 13.03
N PHE A 202 32.96 9.74 13.64
CA PHE A 202 32.81 9.80 15.08
C PHE A 202 32.99 8.43 15.76
N TYR A 203 32.77 7.37 15.01
CA TYR A 203 32.79 5.98 15.48
C TYR A 203 34.08 5.24 15.09
N GLU A 204 35.00 5.88 14.34
CA GLU A 204 36.27 5.27 13.88
C GLU A 204 37.35 5.19 14.94
N ASP A 205 37.24 5.93 16.04
CA ASP A 205 38.27 6.08 17.09
C ASP A 205 38.09 5.17 18.30
N GLY A 206 37.27 4.13 18.22
CA GLY A 206 37.04 3.15 19.30
C GLY A 206 35.88 3.49 20.23
N THR A 207 35.09 4.52 19.94
CA THR A 207 33.76 4.64 20.51
C THR A 207 32.88 3.49 19.99
N GLU A 208 31.99 2.96 20.79
CA GLU A 208 31.21 1.77 20.43
C GLU A 208 30.56 1.95 19.07
N ASN A 209 31.02 1.15 18.11
CA ASN A 209 30.46 1.10 16.77
C ASN A 209 28.96 0.79 16.87
N PRO A 210 28.04 1.62 16.28
CA PRO A 210 26.62 1.31 16.23
C PRO A 210 26.30 -0.08 15.65
N GLU A 211 27.22 -0.64 14.84
CA GLU A 211 27.15 -2.03 14.39
C GLU A 211 27.14 -3.05 15.53
N LYS A 212 27.70 -2.69 16.72
CA LYS A 212 27.66 -3.54 17.92
C LYS A 212 26.42 -3.34 18.79
N LEU A 213 25.63 -2.28 18.58
CA LEU A 213 24.35 -2.07 19.26
C LEU A 213 23.25 -3.06 18.77
N GLY A 214 23.59 -3.93 17.84
CA GLY A 214 22.64 -4.82 17.20
C GLY A 214 23.05 -6.27 17.11
N GLU A 215 23.72 -6.86 18.11
CA GLU A 215 23.68 -8.32 18.24
C GLU A 215 22.24 -8.78 18.52
N GLY A 216 21.39 -8.81 17.50
CA GLY A 216 19.98 -9.15 17.57
C GLY A 216 19.11 -8.32 16.62
N VAL A 217 19.54 -7.13 16.24
CA VAL A 217 18.98 -6.37 15.14
C VAL A 217 20.04 -6.40 14.05
N SER A 218 19.80 -7.06 12.94
CA SER A 218 20.76 -7.38 11.87
C SER A 218 21.39 -6.16 11.16
N ALA A 219 21.57 -5.08 11.84
CA ALA A 219 22.22 -3.87 11.36
C ALA A 219 23.65 -4.12 10.82
N GLY A 220 24.36 -5.13 11.37
CA GLY A 220 25.75 -5.41 10.99
C GLY A 220 25.96 -6.27 9.73
N LYS A 221 24.90 -6.71 9.05
CA LYS A 221 25.04 -7.52 7.80
C LYS A 221 24.67 -6.77 6.52
N HIS A 222 24.15 -5.56 6.64
CA HIS A 222 23.65 -4.80 5.49
C HIS A 222 24.56 -3.60 5.25
N GLU A 223 25.78 -3.88 4.80
CA GLU A 223 26.66 -2.85 4.25
C GLU A 223 25.88 -2.03 3.24
N LYS A 224 25.60 -0.76 3.61
CA LYS A 224 25.08 0.32 2.75
C LYS A 224 24.13 -0.16 1.65
N LEU A 225 22.93 -0.58 2.04
CA LEU A 225 21.87 -0.81 1.07
C LEU A 225 21.55 0.52 0.37
N ASP A 226 21.88 0.63 -0.92
CA ASP A 226 21.72 1.84 -1.73
C ASP A 226 20.45 1.84 -2.59
N HIS A 227 19.77 0.69 -2.70
CA HIS A 227 18.56 0.52 -3.47
C HIS A 227 17.67 -0.58 -2.87
N LEU A 228 16.42 -0.66 -3.34
CA LEU A 228 15.49 -1.72 -2.97
C LEU A 228 15.95 -3.06 -3.55
N VAL A 229 16.05 -4.08 -2.70
CA VAL A 229 16.39 -5.46 -3.06
C VAL A 229 15.27 -6.41 -2.69
N MET A 230 15.09 -7.50 -3.46
CA MET A 230 14.02 -8.46 -3.25
C MET A 230 14.41 -9.89 -3.64
N ASP A 231 14.16 -10.85 -2.76
CA ASP A 231 14.06 -12.27 -3.14
C ASP A 231 12.68 -12.55 -3.75
N GLY A 232 12.56 -12.34 -5.04
CA GLY A 232 11.28 -12.51 -5.74
C GLY A 232 10.70 -13.92 -5.65
N LYS A 233 11.53 -14.98 -5.49
CA LYS A 233 11.07 -16.35 -5.32
C LYS A 233 10.49 -16.59 -3.93
N GLY A 234 11.20 -16.16 -2.89
CA GLY A 234 10.73 -16.26 -1.51
C GLY A 234 9.43 -15.51 -1.29
N VAL A 235 9.37 -14.27 -1.80
CA VAL A 235 8.16 -13.43 -1.74
C VAL A 235 6.98 -14.06 -2.48
N PHE A 236 7.20 -14.64 -3.67
CA PHE A 236 6.16 -15.32 -4.42
C PHE A 236 5.58 -16.52 -3.65
N LEU A 237 6.45 -17.37 -3.08
CA LEU A 237 6.03 -18.54 -2.30
C LEU A 237 5.26 -18.11 -1.04
N PHE A 238 5.74 -17.10 -0.34
CA PHE A 238 5.02 -16.52 0.78
C PHE A 238 3.63 -16.01 0.39
N ALA A 239 3.54 -15.25 -0.71
CA ALA A 239 2.29 -14.65 -1.16
C ALA A 239 1.20 -15.67 -1.51
N ILE A 240 1.55 -16.74 -2.24
CA ILE A 240 0.57 -17.78 -2.64
C ILE A 240 0.06 -18.63 -1.47
N ASP A 241 0.77 -18.63 -0.35
CA ASP A 241 0.38 -19.29 0.90
C ASP A 241 -0.44 -18.35 1.80
N ILE A 242 0.07 -17.12 2.02
CA ILE A 242 -0.53 -16.22 3.01
C ILE A 242 -1.83 -15.54 2.54
N VAL A 243 -1.96 -15.26 1.22
CA VAL A 243 -3.14 -14.53 0.72
C VAL A 243 -4.43 -15.35 0.88
N PRO A 244 -4.50 -16.65 0.50
CA PRO A 244 -5.66 -17.48 0.79
C PRO A 244 -5.97 -17.52 2.29
N HIS A 245 -4.96 -17.72 3.13
CA HIS A 245 -5.11 -17.74 4.58
C HIS A 245 -5.71 -16.43 5.12
N CYS A 246 -5.26 -15.28 4.65
CA CYS A 246 -5.81 -13.98 5.04
C CYS A 246 -7.27 -13.83 4.63
N ILE A 247 -7.65 -14.26 3.42
CA ILE A 247 -9.04 -14.24 2.95
C ILE A 247 -9.91 -15.12 3.84
N GLU A 248 -9.50 -16.36 4.08
CA GLU A 248 -10.23 -17.29 4.94
C GLU A 248 -10.42 -16.74 6.35
N LYS A 249 -9.35 -16.19 6.96
CA LYS A 249 -9.39 -15.66 8.32
C LYS A 249 -10.32 -14.44 8.48
N VAL A 250 -10.40 -13.55 7.51
CA VAL A 250 -11.30 -12.42 7.60
C VAL A 250 -12.75 -12.85 7.38
N LEU A 251 -13.01 -13.76 6.43
CA LEU A 251 -14.35 -14.32 6.18
C LEU A 251 -14.86 -15.16 7.36
N GLU A 252 -13.99 -15.93 8.03
CA GLU A 252 -14.34 -16.62 9.27
C GLU A 252 -14.84 -15.66 10.36
N LYS A 253 -14.22 -14.47 10.49
CA LYS A 253 -14.59 -13.47 11.50
C LYS A 253 -15.95 -12.80 11.21
N THR A 254 -16.30 -12.64 9.95
CA THR A 254 -17.54 -11.99 9.52
C THR A 254 -18.69 -12.98 9.36
N GLY A 255 -18.38 -14.26 9.17
CA GLY A 255 -19.36 -15.29 8.82
C GLY A 255 -19.77 -15.24 7.34
N ASP A 256 -19.05 -14.44 6.53
CA ASP A 256 -19.25 -14.37 5.10
C ASP A 256 -18.42 -15.44 4.35
N SER A 257 -18.60 -15.52 3.05
CA SER A 257 -17.90 -16.46 2.17
C SER A 257 -17.52 -15.76 0.85
N LEU A 258 -16.71 -16.42 0.01
CA LEU A 258 -16.39 -15.91 -1.32
C LEU A 258 -17.62 -15.75 -2.21
N GLU A 259 -18.70 -16.45 -1.96
CA GLU A 259 -19.97 -16.32 -2.69
C GLU A 259 -20.70 -15.02 -2.31
N THR A 260 -20.64 -14.62 -1.03
CA THR A 260 -21.41 -13.48 -0.48
C THR A 260 -20.69 -12.14 -0.64
N VAL A 261 -19.34 -12.13 -0.72
CA VAL A 261 -18.59 -10.91 -1.01
C VAL A 261 -18.59 -10.61 -2.52
N GLN A 262 -18.66 -9.33 -2.89
CA GLN A 262 -18.69 -8.92 -4.29
C GLN A 262 -17.32 -8.95 -4.93
N HIS A 263 -16.30 -8.43 -4.23
CA HIS A 263 -14.95 -8.33 -4.79
C HIS A 263 -13.87 -8.68 -3.76
N VAL A 264 -12.77 -9.23 -4.27
CA VAL A 264 -11.52 -9.42 -3.56
C VAL A 264 -10.45 -8.56 -4.25
N VAL A 265 -9.92 -7.58 -3.53
CA VAL A 265 -8.90 -6.67 -4.04
C VAL A 265 -7.59 -6.95 -3.32
N CYS A 266 -6.73 -7.71 -3.97
CA CYS A 266 -5.40 -8.00 -3.48
C CYS A 266 -4.43 -6.87 -3.82
N HIS A 267 -3.35 -6.75 -3.04
CA HIS A 267 -2.17 -6.01 -3.45
C HIS A 267 -1.76 -6.39 -4.87
N GLN A 268 -1.55 -5.40 -5.72
CA GLN A 268 -1.27 -5.54 -7.14
C GLN A 268 0.23 -5.79 -7.40
N ALA A 269 0.75 -6.90 -6.86
CA ALA A 269 2.17 -7.23 -6.95
C ALA A 269 2.56 -7.91 -8.26
N ASN A 270 1.76 -8.92 -8.63
CA ASN A 270 2.04 -9.81 -9.76
C ASN A 270 0.78 -10.63 -10.10
N SER A 271 0.36 -10.60 -11.35
CA SER A 271 -0.83 -11.31 -11.83
C SER A 271 -0.76 -12.83 -11.58
N ARG A 272 0.45 -13.42 -11.63
CA ARG A 272 0.62 -14.85 -11.34
C ARG A 272 0.27 -15.22 -9.89
N ILE A 273 0.49 -14.30 -8.95
CA ILE A 273 0.09 -14.51 -7.54
C ILE A 273 -1.44 -14.57 -7.48
N ILE A 274 -2.14 -13.57 -8.01
CA ILE A 274 -3.60 -13.50 -7.97
C ILE A 274 -4.21 -14.72 -8.65
N ARG A 275 -3.74 -15.10 -9.83
CA ARG A 275 -4.20 -16.29 -10.55
C ARG A 275 -3.96 -17.59 -9.79
N ASN A 276 -2.86 -17.69 -9.03
CA ASN A 276 -2.59 -18.83 -8.16
C ASN A 276 -3.58 -18.90 -7.00
N VAL A 277 -3.83 -17.76 -6.35
CA VAL A 277 -4.82 -17.64 -5.26
C VAL A 277 -6.21 -18.05 -5.75
N VAL A 278 -6.68 -17.49 -6.86
CA VAL A 278 -7.98 -17.84 -7.49
C VAL A 278 -8.09 -19.35 -7.72
N ARG A 279 -7.05 -19.96 -8.29
CA ARG A 279 -7.03 -21.41 -8.56
C ARG A 279 -7.03 -22.23 -7.27
N HIS A 280 -6.22 -21.85 -6.29
CA HIS A 280 -6.11 -22.54 -5.00
C HIS A 280 -7.45 -22.53 -4.26
N MET A 281 -8.10 -21.38 -4.21
CA MET A 281 -9.38 -21.18 -3.54
C MET A 281 -10.58 -21.67 -4.37
N LYS A 282 -10.37 -22.10 -5.61
CA LYS A 282 -11.44 -22.44 -6.59
C LYS A 282 -12.47 -21.34 -6.73
N ALA A 283 -12.02 -20.09 -6.65
CA ALA A 283 -12.85 -18.89 -6.67
C ALA A 283 -13.23 -18.46 -8.09
N ASP A 284 -14.31 -17.69 -8.23
CA ASP A 284 -14.63 -17.01 -9.48
C ASP A 284 -13.57 -15.92 -9.77
N PRO A 285 -12.80 -16.01 -10.87
CA PRO A 285 -11.78 -15.01 -11.21
C PRO A 285 -12.35 -13.60 -11.42
N LYS A 286 -13.62 -13.46 -11.75
CA LYS A 286 -14.27 -12.16 -11.94
C LYS A 286 -14.38 -11.33 -10.66
N LYS A 287 -14.28 -11.98 -9.49
CA LYS A 287 -14.26 -11.29 -8.20
C LYS A 287 -12.91 -10.67 -7.87
N PHE A 288 -11.84 -11.08 -8.54
CA PHE A 288 -10.48 -10.62 -8.28
C PHE A 288 -10.07 -9.58 -9.32
N PHE A 289 -10.02 -8.32 -8.89
CA PHE A 289 -9.66 -7.22 -9.77
C PHE A 289 -8.14 -7.10 -9.94
N GLU A 290 -7.70 -6.85 -11.18
CA GLU A 290 -6.29 -6.60 -11.53
C GLU A 290 -6.18 -5.31 -12.36
N ASN A 291 -5.20 -4.44 -12.04
CA ASN A 291 -4.85 -3.25 -12.83
C ASN A 291 -3.34 -3.00 -12.88
N MET A 292 -2.54 -3.90 -12.34
CA MET A 292 -1.08 -3.78 -12.37
C MET A 292 -0.49 -3.74 -13.78
N GLU A 293 -1.25 -4.15 -14.78
CA GLU A 293 -0.86 -4.08 -16.19
C GLU A 293 -0.41 -2.68 -16.59
N TYR A 294 -1.09 -1.65 -16.06
CA TYR A 294 -0.90 -0.24 -16.41
C TYR A 294 -0.17 0.60 -15.36
N PHE A 295 -0.05 0.09 -14.13
CA PHE A 295 0.50 0.85 -13.00
C PHE A 295 1.72 0.19 -12.36
N GLY A 296 1.98 -1.08 -12.66
CA GLY A 296 2.98 -1.88 -11.97
C GLY A 296 2.61 -2.12 -10.51
N ASN A 297 3.61 -2.49 -9.73
CA ASN A 297 3.49 -2.65 -8.29
C ASN A 297 3.75 -1.31 -7.58
N THR A 298 2.72 -0.67 -7.07
CA THR A 298 2.78 0.59 -6.33
C THR A 298 2.73 0.39 -4.81
N SER A 299 3.16 -0.78 -4.31
CA SER A 299 3.23 -1.12 -2.87
C SER A 299 1.93 -0.79 -2.12
N GLY A 300 2.00 0.02 -1.04
CA GLY A 300 0.87 0.41 -0.21
C GLY A 300 -0.22 1.21 -0.93
N ALA A 301 0.09 1.85 -2.07
CA ALA A 301 -0.88 2.58 -2.88
C ALA A 301 -1.75 1.67 -3.76
N SER A 302 -1.34 0.42 -4.01
CA SER A 302 -1.93 -0.44 -5.04
C SER A 302 -3.40 -0.79 -4.79
N ILE A 303 -3.78 -1.09 -3.55
CA ILE A 303 -5.17 -1.42 -3.19
C ILE A 303 -6.10 -0.21 -3.36
N PRO A 304 -5.83 0.97 -2.76
CA PRO A 304 -6.73 2.11 -2.93
C PRO A 304 -6.76 2.64 -4.37
N MET A 305 -5.66 2.55 -5.13
CA MET A 305 -5.67 2.84 -6.58
C MET A 305 -6.56 1.85 -7.34
N ALA A 306 -6.51 0.56 -7.01
CA ALA A 306 -7.37 -0.45 -7.62
C ALA A 306 -8.85 -0.19 -7.31
N LEU A 307 -9.18 0.17 -6.07
CA LEU A 307 -10.55 0.53 -5.68
C LEU A 307 -11.08 1.74 -6.47
N LYS A 308 -10.26 2.77 -6.63
CA LYS A 308 -10.64 3.96 -7.43
C LYS A 308 -10.84 3.60 -8.90
N ASP A 309 -9.98 2.81 -9.49
CA ASP A 309 -10.11 2.33 -10.87
C ASP A 309 -11.38 1.47 -11.06
N MET A 310 -11.72 0.63 -10.07
CA MET A 310 -12.99 -0.11 -10.06
C MET A 310 -14.20 0.83 -10.01
N GLN A 311 -14.15 1.88 -9.19
CA GLN A 311 -15.22 2.89 -9.10
C GLN A 311 -15.41 3.59 -10.45
N GLU A 312 -14.33 4.03 -11.09
CA GLU A 312 -14.37 4.70 -12.40
C GLU A 312 -14.90 3.80 -13.52
N LYS A 313 -14.62 2.51 -13.43
CA LYS A 313 -15.16 1.49 -14.35
C LYS A 313 -16.60 1.07 -14.04
N GLY A 314 -17.22 1.63 -12.98
CA GLY A 314 -18.58 1.30 -12.58
C GLY A 314 -18.72 -0.12 -12.02
N LEU A 315 -17.67 -0.68 -11.46
CA LEU A 315 -17.64 -2.03 -10.87
C LEU A 315 -18.02 -2.03 -9.39
N LEU A 316 -17.95 -0.88 -8.71
CA LEU A 316 -18.34 -0.74 -7.31
C LEU A 316 -19.74 -0.15 -7.17
N HIS A 317 -20.56 -0.79 -6.35
CA HIS A 317 -21.94 -0.36 -6.05
C HIS A 317 -22.11 -0.19 -4.54
N SER A 318 -22.97 0.78 -4.13
CA SER A 318 -23.29 0.94 -2.71
C SER A 318 -23.84 -0.35 -2.11
N GLY A 319 -23.28 -0.76 -0.99
CA GLY A 319 -23.59 -2.03 -0.32
C GLY A 319 -22.63 -3.17 -0.63
N ASP A 320 -21.73 -3.02 -1.60
CA ASP A 320 -20.74 -4.05 -1.93
C ASP A 320 -19.83 -4.35 -0.74
N LYS A 321 -19.70 -5.62 -0.42
CA LYS A 321 -18.73 -6.15 0.53
C LYS A 321 -17.44 -6.49 -0.20
N LEU A 322 -16.36 -5.92 0.28
CA LEU A 322 -15.03 -6.04 -0.31
C LEU A 322 -14.09 -6.75 0.66
N VAL A 323 -13.33 -7.72 0.17
CA VAL A 323 -12.19 -8.27 0.90
C VAL A 323 -10.91 -7.65 0.33
N LEU A 324 -10.21 -6.88 1.15
CA LEU A 324 -8.93 -6.25 0.82
C LEU A 324 -7.80 -7.08 1.39
N VAL A 325 -6.76 -7.38 0.62
CA VAL A 325 -5.63 -8.21 1.08
C VAL A 325 -4.31 -7.59 0.68
N GLY A 326 -3.52 -7.18 1.69
CA GLY A 326 -2.15 -6.69 1.54
C GLY A 326 -1.14 -7.70 2.04
N PHE A 327 0.00 -7.78 1.37
CA PHE A 327 1.16 -8.60 1.78
C PHE A 327 2.44 -7.99 1.21
N GLY A 328 3.54 -8.09 1.92
CA GLY A 328 4.79 -7.50 1.44
C GLY A 328 5.93 -7.58 2.44
N SER A 329 6.83 -6.60 2.33
CA SER A 329 8.03 -6.52 3.17
C SER A 329 7.71 -6.56 4.66
N GLY A 330 8.63 -7.13 5.42
CA GLY A 330 8.54 -7.26 6.85
C GLY A 330 8.79 -8.69 7.34
N LEU A 331 8.25 -9.81 6.79
CA LEU A 331 7.06 -9.85 5.93
C LEU A 331 5.82 -9.48 6.72
N THR A 332 5.02 -8.57 6.17
CA THR A 332 3.73 -8.20 6.77
C THR A 332 2.58 -8.69 5.88
N TYR A 333 1.43 -8.97 6.49
CA TYR A 333 0.22 -9.35 5.80
C TYR A 333 -1.01 -8.84 6.54
N ALA A 334 -2.05 -8.52 5.79
CA ALA A 334 -3.31 -8.05 6.34
C ALA A 334 -4.46 -8.34 5.41
N SER A 335 -5.62 -8.62 5.96
CA SER A 335 -6.89 -8.57 5.25
C SER A 335 -7.93 -7.78 6.03
N ALA A 336 -8.86 -7.18 5.31
CA ALA A 336 -10.03 -6.55 5.90
C ALA A 336 -11.24 -6.85 5.02
N GLU A 337 -12.37 -7.18 5.65
CA GLU A 337 -13.68 -7.11 5.01
C GLU A 337 -14.31 -5.78 5.36
N ILE A 338 -14.69 -5.02 4.35
CA ILE A 338 -15.19 -3.66 4.46
C ILE A 338 -16.29 -3.43 3.43
N GLN A 339 -17.30 -2.64 3.79
CA GLN A 339 -18.37 -2.26 2.88
C GLN A 339 -18.01 -0.96 2.14
N TYR A 340 -18.31 -0.93 0.84
CA TYR A 340 -18.32 0.29 0.04
C TYR A 340 -19.72 0.89 0.02
N GLU A 341 -19.81 2.20 0.22
CA GLU A 341 -21.07 2.95 0.12
C GLU A 341 -20.77 4.30 -0.54
N LYS A 342 -21.35 4.52 -1.71
CA LYS A 342 -21.20 5.81 -2.39
C LYS A 342 -21.99 6.86 -1.63
N ALA A 343 -21.32 7.99 -1.32
CA ALA A 343 -21.90 9.12 -0.65
C ALA A 343 -23.04 9.80 -1.47
#